data_76d354259493bdc6e74170af2ec2e249
#
_entry.id   76d354259493bdc6e74170af2ec2e249
#
_cell.length_a   1.000
_cell.length_b   1.000
_cell.length_c   1.000
_cell.angle_alpha   90.00
_cell.angle_beta   90.00
_cell.angle_gamma   90.00
#
_symmetry.space_group_name_H-M   'P 1'
#
loop_
_entity.id
_entity.type
_entity.pdbx_description
1 polymer ?
#
loop_
_entity_poly.entity_id
_entity_poly.type
_entity_poly.pdbx_seq_one_letter_code
_entity_poly.pdbx_strand_id
1 'polypeptide(L)' 'MTPNYKVVYIAKNGEKVESLFHHLTLAKEFAAMMNGIVLNNKEA' A
#
# COMPACT_ATOMS: atom_id res chain seq x y z
N MET A 1 11.86 0.60 12.56
CA MET A 1 11.43 1.80 11.85
C MET A 1 10.06 1.59 11.24
N THR A 2 9.20 2.57 11.34
CA THR A 2 7.83 2.42 10.88
C THR A 2 7.71 2.77 9.41
N PRO A 3 7.05 1.94 8.60
CA PRO A 3 6.82 2.29 7.20
C PRO A 3 5.97 3.53 7.08
N ASN A 4 6.24 4.32 6.05
CA ASN A 4 5.53 5.58 5.85
C ASN A 4 4.28 5.43 4.99
N TYR A 5 4.19 4.35 4.22
CA TYR A 5 3.11 4.20 3.26
C TYR A 5 2.50 2.82 3.33
N LYS A 6 1.20 2.77 3.10
CA LYS A 6 0.47 1.52 3.10
C LYS A 6 -0.32 1.43 1.80
N VAL A 7 -0.24 0.28 1.15
CA VAL A 7 -1.03 0.01 -0.05
C VAL A 7 -2.14 -0.96 0.32
N VAL A 8 -3.36 -0.59 0.02
CA VAL A 8 -4.53 -1.44 0.30
C VAL A 8 -5.13 -1.85 -1.03
N TYR A 9 -5.32 -3.15 -1.21
CA TYR A 9 -5.93 -3.66 -2.43
C TYR A 9 -6.74 -4.90 -2.11
N ILE A 10 -7.56 -5.30 -3.06
CA ILE A 10 -8.41 -6.47 -2.91
C ILE A 10 -7.82 -7.62 -3.71
N ALA A 11 -7.58 -8.73 -3.04
CA ALA A 11 -7.02 -9.91 -3.68
C ALA A 11 -8.08 -10.59 -4.53
N LYS A 12 -7.64 -11.60 -5.28
CA LYS A 12 -8.55 -12.31 -6.19
C LYS A 12 -9.73 -12.93 -5.45
N ASN A 13 -9.49 -13.39 -4.24
CA ASN A 13 -10.54 -14.03 -3.47
C ASN A 13 -11.44 -13.01 -2.76
N GLY A 14 -11.24 -11.73 -3.00
CA GLY A 14 -12.07 -10.69 -2.42
C GLY A 14 -11.60 -10.19 -1.08
N GLU A 15 -10.46 -10.65 -0.61
CA GLU A 15 -9.95 -10.23 0.70
C GLU A 15 -9.14 -8.96 0.59
N LYS A 16 -9.28 -8.12 1.60
CA LYS A 16 -8.50 -6.89 1.67
C LYS A 16 -7.09 -7.22 2.14
N VAL A 17 -6.09 -6.74 1.38
CA VAL A 17 -4.70 -6.96 1.70
C VAL A 17 -4.02 -5.62 1.90
N GLU A 18 -3.18 -5.53 2.93
CA GLU A 18 -2.43 -4.32 3.22
C GLU A 18 -0.94 -4.62 3.16
N SER A 19 -0.22 -3.81 2.40
CA SER A 19 1.22 -3.94 2.27
C SER A 19 1.89 -2.65 2.71
N LEU A 20 3.00 -2.78 3.44
CA LEU A 20 3.69 -1.63 3.99
C LEU A 20 4.94 -1.33 3.17
N PHE A 21 5.17 -0.06 2.92
CA PHE A 21 6.31 0.39 2.13
C PHE A 21 6.99 1.57 2.80
N HIS A 22 8.30 1.67 2.62
CA HIS A 22 9.06 2.81 3.14
C HIS A 22 9.21 3.93 2.11
N HIS A 23 8.99 3.62 0.84
CA HIS A 23 9.20 4.59 -0.24
C HIS A 23 7.93 4.80 -1.02
N LEU A 24 7.60 6.08 -1.24
CA LEU A 24 6.38 6.42 -1.96
C LEU A 24 6.37 5.87 -3.38
N THR A 25 7.52 5.93 -4.05
CA THR A 25 7.59 5.45 -5.43
C THR A 25 7.23 3.97 -5.51
N LEU A 26 7.79 3.17 -4.61
CA LEU A 26 7.49 1.75 -4.59
C LEU A 26 6.03 1.48 -4.26
N ALA A 27 5.50 2.24 -3.31
CA ALA A 27 4.09 2.07 -2.93
C ALA A 27 3.18 2.37 -4.11
N LYS A 28 3.47 3.45 -4.83
CA LYS A 28 2.65 3.83 -5.97
C LYS A 28 2.71 2.79 -7.07
N GLU A 29 3.89 2.28 -7.34
CA GLU A 29 4.04 1.27 -8.39
C GLU A 29 3.30 -0.01 -8.03
N PHE A 30 3.41 -0.42 -6.79
CA PHE A 30 2.72 -1.60 -6.34
C PHE A 30 1.21 -1.40 -6.41
N ALA A 31 0.74 -0.24 -5.96
CA ALA A 31 -0.70 0.05 -6.00
C ALA A 31 -1.23 0.02 -7.43
N ALA A 32 -0.44 0.56 -8.36
CA ALA A 32 -0.86 0.56 -9.76
C ALA A 32 -0.98 -0.87 -10.29
N MET A 33 -0.02 -1.72 -9.92
CA MET A 33 -0.05 -3.11 -10.36
C MET A 33 -1.24 -3.86 -9.79
N MET A 34 -1.56 -3.61 -8.53
CA MET A 34 -2.61 -4.34 -7.84
C MET A 34 -3.96 -3.63 -7.90
N ASN A 35 -4.00 -2.48 -8.57
CA ASN A 35 -5.22 -1.69 -8.65
C ASN A 35 -5.71 -1.25 -7.27
N GLY A 36 -4.75 -0.94 -6.41
CA GLY A 36 -5.05 -0.54 -5.04
C GLY A 36 -4.89 0.94 -4.81
N ILE A 37 -4.89 1.31 -3.54
CA ILE A 37 -4.71 2.71 -3.15
C ILE A 37 -3.55 2.84 -2.20
N VAL A 38 -2.92 4.01 -2.23
CA VAL A 38 -1.80 4.31 -1.35
C VAL A 38 -2.29 5.21 -0.22
N LEU A 39 -2.03 4.81 1.00
CA LEU A 39 -2.38 5.59 2.17
C LEU A 39 -1.11 6.06 2.85
N ASN A 40 -1.13 7.29 3.31
CA ASN A 40 -0.01 7.83 4.05
C ASN A 40 -0.11 7.35 5.50
N ASN A 41 0.81 6.49 5.87
CA ASN A 41 0.79 5.86 7.20
C ASN A 41 1.65 6.61 8.20
N LYS A 42 2.02 7.82 7.86
CA LYS A 42 2.86 8.62 8.73
C LYS A 42 2.14 8.99 10.00
N GLU A 43 2.79 8.77 11.10
CA GLU A 43 2.22 9.13 12.38
C GLU A 43 2.45 10.60 12.67
N ALA A 44 1.41 11.27 13.01
CA ALA A 44 1.54 12.67 13.34
C ALA A 44 2.09 12.84 14.76
#